data_3ebe5eabe6eb6d0701bf98609d68e8d2
#
_entry.id   3ebe5eabe6eb6d0701bf98609d68e8d2
#
_cell.length_a   1.000
_cell.length_b   1.000
_cell.length_c   1.000
_cell.angle_alpha   90.00
_cell.angle_beta   90.00
_cell.angle_gamma   90.00
#
_symmetry.space_group_name_H-M   'P 1'
#
loop_
_entity.id
_entity.type
_entity.pdbx_description
1 polymer ?
#
loop_
_entity_poly.entity_id
_entity_poly.type
_entity_poly.pdbx_seq_one_letter_code
_entity_poly.pdbx_strand_id
1 'polypeptide(L)'
;MSDHRISGGRIRKLWPTEPDKFRDHLLRLDKESRRMRFAHGVSDVFIEDYASRMNEMGSVVYGYLENSDVRAAAELRKLSDVWGQEAEAAFSVEKAYQDNGIGSELMGRVIRAARNRGVQRLYMSCLAENRKMQTIARKHEADLRFEYGEVVGEILPENPNYFSVMAEEFEDRIGFMMAVLDLQSRKVKAA
;
A
#
# COMPACT_ATOMS: atom_id res chain seq x y z
N MET A 1 -5.42 14.74 17.73
CA MET A 1 -5.80 13.52 16.99
C MET A 1 -7.02 13.86 16.14
N SER A 2 -6.82 14.27 14.91
CA SER A 2 -7.95 14.56 13.98
C SER A 2 -8.35 13.24 13.35
N ASP A 3 -9.48 12.74 13.76
CA ASP A 3 -10.19 11.63 13.13
C ASP A 3 -10.69 12.11 11.75
N HIS A 4 -9.80 12.08 10.76
CA HIS A 4 -10.18 12.26 9.37
C HIS A 4 -10.89 10.97 8.96
N ARG A 5 -12.21 10.93 9.19
CA ARG A 5 -13.08 9.90 8.60
C ARG A 5 -12.93 10.00 7.09
N ILE A 6 -12.11 9.10 6.56
CA ILE A 6 -12.07 8.83 5.12
C ILE A 6 -13.48 8.35 4.77
N SER A 7 -14.23 9.19 4.06
CA SER A 7 -15.66 8.98 3.78
C SER A 7 -15.84 7.70 2.96
N GLY A 8 -16.55 6.73 3.51
CA GLY A 8 -17.16 5.62 2.78
C GLY A 8 -16.38 4.30 2.70
N GLY A 9 -15.06 4.27 2.86
CA GLY A 9 -14.25 3.06 2.74
C GLY A 9 -13.41 2.72 3.97
N ARG A 10 -12.67 1.62 3.91
CA ARG A 10 -11.83 1.12 5.01
C ARG A 10 -10.48 0.65 4.50
N ILE A 11 -9.43 0.91 5.28
CA ILE A 11 -8.09 0.35 5.01
C ILE A 11 -7.94 -0.96 5.77
N ARG A 12 -7.53 -1.99 5.05
CA ARG A 12 -7.14 -3.29 5.61
C ARG A 12 -6.05 -3.95 4.77
N LYS A 13 -5.39 -4.92 5.33
CA LYS A 13 -4.51 -5.82 4.62
C LYS A 13 -5.28 -6.63 3.58
N LEU A 14 -4.70 -6.82 2.41
CA LEU A 14 -5.16 -7.77 1.41
C LEU A 14 -4.54 -9.13 1.69
N TRP A 15 -5.37 -10.17 1.59
CA TRP A 15 -4.96 -11.53 1.89
C TRP A 15 -4.46 -12.26 0.62
N PRO A 16 -3.69 -13.34 0.76
CA PRO A 16 -3.22 -14.15 -0.36
C PRO A 16 -4.32 -14.65 -1.30
N THR A 17 -5.54 -14.68 -0.84
CA THR A 17 -6.73 -15.08 -1.61
C THR A 17 -7.37 -13.92 -2.41
N GLU A 18 -6.79 -12.72 -2.35
CA GLU A 18 -7.34 -11.51 -2.97
C GLU A 18 -6.42 -10.84 -4.01
N PRO A 19 -5.56 -11.57 -4.76
CA PRO A 19 -4.68 -10.96 -5.77
C PRO A 19 -5.49 -10.25 -6.86
N ASP A 20 -6.67 -10.77 -7.19
CA ASP A 20 -7.58 -10.16 -8.17
C ASP A 20 -8.01 -8.75 -7.80
N LYS A 21 -8.27 -8.49 -6.52
CA LYS A 21 -8.65 -7.15 -6.06
C LYS A 21 -7.52 -6.13 -6.26
N PHE A 22 -6.29 -6.55 -6.01
CA PHE A 22 -5.11 -5.73 -6.22
C PHE A 22 -4.86 -5.50 -7.71
N ARG A 23 -4.90 -6.56 -8.53
CA ARG A 23 -4.81 -6.48 -10.00
C ARG A 23 -5.84 -5.50 -10.57
N ASP A 24 -7.11 -5.68 -10.21
CA ASP A 24 -8.21 -4.88 -10.73
C ASP A 24 -8.06 -3.40 -10.36
N HIS A 25 -7.54 -3.10 -9.16
CA HIS A 25 -7.18 -1.73 -8.79
C HIS A 25 -6.10 -1.16 -9.70
N LEU A 26 -4.99 -1.88 -9.90
CA LEU A 26 -3.90 -1.41 -10.76
C LEU A 26 -4.33 -1.22 -12.22
N LEU A 27 -5.22 -2.08 -12.72
CA LEU A 27 -5.80 -1.97 -14.06
C LEU A 27 -6.72 -0.75 -14.22
N ARG A 28 -7.41 -0.32 -13.15
CA ARG A 28 -8.24 0.90 -13.16
C ARG A 28 -7.48 2.21 -13.05
N LEU A 29 -6.18 2.16 -12.72
CA LEU A 29 -5.36 3.37 -12.70
C LEU A 29 -5.33 3.99 -14.11
N ASP A 30 -5.55 5.29 -14.21
CA ASP A 30 -5.34 6.02 -15.43
C ASP A 30 -3.85 6.03 -15.84
N LYS A 31 -3.58 6.39 -17.09
CA LYS A 31 -2.22 6.37 -17.65
C LYS A 31 -1.21 7.15 -16.81
N GLU A 32 -1.60 8.29 -16.28
CA GLU A 32 -0.75 9.14 -15.45
C GLU A 32 -0.49 8.51 -14.08
N SER A 33 -1.53 8.00 -13.40
CA SER A 33 -1.39 7.31 -12.13
C SER A 33 -0.55 6.02 -12.25
N ARG A 34 -0.66 5.28 -13.37
CA ARG A 34 0.22 4.13 -13.65
C ARG A 34 1.67 4.58 -13.79
N ARG A 35 1.92 5.64 -14.57
CA ARG A 35 3.27 6.18 -14.76
C ARG A 35 3.87 6.65 -13.43
N MET A 36 3.10 7.34 -12.59
CA MET A 36 3.54 7.75 -11.26
C MET A 36 3.86 6.56 -10.34
N ARG A 37 3.13 5.43 -10.48
CA ARG A 37 3.34 4.23 -9.66
C ARG A 37 4.55 3.41 -10.09
N PHE A 38 4.81 3.29 -11.39
CA PHE A 38 5.82 2.39 -11.95
C PHE A 38 7.04 3.13 -12.53
N ALA A 39 7.08 4.47 -12.42
CA ALA A 39 8.07 5.37 -13.02
C ALA A 39 8.10 5.38 -14.56
N HIS A 40 7.39 4.46 -15.19
CA HIS A 40 7.25 4.36 -16.66
C HIS A 40 5.87 3.83 -17.06
N GLY A 41 5.59 3.86 -18.36
CA GLY A 41 4.36 3.28 -18.90
C GLY A 41 4.42 1.75 -18.84
N VAL A 42 3.37 1.11 -18.31
CA VAL A 42 3.24 -0.33 -18.21
C VAL A 42 1.96 -0.83 -18.91
N SER A 43 2.03 -2.01 -19.52
CA SER A 43 0.89 -2.68 -20.16
C SER A 43 -0.01 -3.38 -19.14
N ASP A 44 -1.23 -3.72 -19.55
CA ASP A 44 -2.14 -4.53 -18.72
C ASP A 44 -1.55 -5.91 -18.42
N VAL A 45 -0.89 -6.55 -19.40
CA VAL A 45 -0.19 -7.84 -19.22
C VAL A 45 0.89 -7.75 -18.13
N PHE A 46 1.66 -6.66 -18.11
CA PHE A 46 2.64 -6.44 -17.04
C PHE A 46 1.96 -6.33 -15.67
N ILE A 47 0.84 -5.61 -15.58
CA ILE A 47 0.08 -5.44 -14.33
C ILE A 47 -0.48 -6.78 -13.84
N GLU A 48 -1.02 -7.59 -14.75
CA GLU A 48 -1.55 -8.93 -14.42
C GLU A 48 -0.47 -9.83 -13.84
N ASP A 49 0.70 -9.90 -14.52
CA ASP A 49 1.86 -10.66 -14.05
C ASP A 49 2.38 -10.13 -12.70
N TYR A 50 2.52 -8.81 -12.57
CA TYR A 50 2.96 -8.16 -11.34
C TYR A 50 2.04 -8.49 -10.15
N ALA A 51 0.73 -8.37 -10.33
CA ALA A 51 -0.24 -8.62 -9.26
C ALA A 51 -0.32 -10.11 -8.88
N SER A 52 -0.15 -11.02 -9.85
CA SER A 52 -0.14 -12.47 -9.59
C SER A 52 0.98 -12.88 -8.63
N ARG A 53 2.12 -12.19 -8.68
CA ARG A 53 3.29 -12.43 -7.83
C ARG A 53 3.21 -11.77 -6.45
N MET A 54 2.11 -11.10 -6.11
CA MET A 54 1.92 -10.43 -4.81
C MET A 54 2.24 -11.37 -3.63
N ASN A 55 1.83 -12.63 -3.72
CA ASN A 55 2.03 -13.62 -2.67
C ASN A 55 3.45 -14.21 -2.64
N GLU A 56 4.05 -14.40 -3.82
CA GLU A 56 5.39 -14.99 -3.98
C GLU A 56 6.48 -14.09 -3.40
N MET A 57 6.32 -12.79 -3.56
CA MET A 57 7.28 -11.79 -3.08
C MET A 57 7.24 -11.58 -1.56
N GLY A 58 6.35 -12.26 -0.81
CA GLY A 58 6.19 -12.08 0.62
C GLY A 58 5.85 -10.64 1.02
N SER A 59 5.25 -9.89 0.11
CA SER A 59 4.85 -8.51 0.31
C SER A 59 3.67 -8.40 1.27
N VAL A 60 3.59 -7.30 2.00
CA VAL A 60 2.37 -6.92 2.73
C VAL A 60 1.67 -5.85 1.93
N VAL A 61 0.44 -6.09 1.53
CA VAL A 61 -0.36 -5.14 0.75
C VAL A 61 -1.53 -4.66 1.59
N TYR A 62 -1.64 -3.36 1.77
CA TYR A 62 -2.81 -2.69 2.35
C TYR A 62 -3.65 -2.08 1.23
N GLY A 63 -4.96 -2.32 1.27
CA GLY A 63 -5.93 -1.71 0.36
C GLY A 63 -6.88 -0.79 1.10
N TYR A 64 -7.20 0.36 0.53
CA TYR A 64 -8.39 1.11 0.86
C TYR A 64 -9.55 0.57 0.01
N LEU A 65 -10.55 -0.01 0.66
CA LEU A 65 -11.67 -0.65 -0.01
C LEU A 65 -12.95 0.17 0.18
N GLU A 66 -13.64 0.39 -0.93
CA GLU A 66 -14.99 0.92 -0.97
C GLU A 66 -15.87 -0.04 -1.79
N ASN A 67 -17.00 -0.47 -1.24
CA ASN A 67 -17.90 -1.48 -1.85
C ASN A 67 -17.16 -2.76 -2.27
N SER A 68 -16.21 -3.24 -1.44
CA SER A 68 -15.36 -4.41 -1.67
C SER A 68 -14.32 -4.28 -2.78
N ASP A 69 -14.25 -3.15 -3.47
CA ASP A 69 -13.23 -2.84 -4.45
C ASP A 69 -12.08 -2.06 -3.83
N VAL A 70 -10.85 -2.41 -4.18
CA VAL A 70 -9.66 -1.63 -3.81
C VAL A 70 -9.61 -0.38 -4.67
N ARG A 71 -9.54 0.80 -4.04
CA ARG A 71 -9.45 2.11 -4.68
C ARG A 71 -8.09 2.78 -4.48
N ALA A 72 -7.35 2.30 -3.50
CA ALA A 72 -5.96 2.67 -3.28
C ALA A 72 -5.22 1.50 -2.64
N ALA A 73 -3.93 1.39 -2.90
CA ALA A 73 -3.09 0.36 -2.33
C ALA A 73 -1.73 0.89 -1.91
N ALA A 74 -1.17 0.25 -0.90
CA ALA A 74 0.22 0.42 -0.49
C ALA A 74 0.85 -0.96 -0.27
N GLU A 75 2.06 -1.11 -0.76
CA GLU A 75 2.85 -2.32 -0.65
C GLU A 75 4.06 -2.08 0.24
N LEU A 76 4.35 -3.02 1.12
CA LEU A 76 5.62 -3.14 1.80
C LEU A 76 6.32 -4.38 1.24
N ARG A 77 7.46 -4.19 0.59
CA ARG A 77 8.23 -5.24 -0.06
C ARG A 77 9.56 -5.44 0.64
N LYS A 78 9.91 -6.68 0.91
CA LYS A 78 11.26 -7.04 1.33
C LYS A 78 12.22 -6.96 0.13
N LEU A 79 13.47 -6.58 0.37
CA LEU A 79 14.51 -6.46 -0.66
C LEU A 79 15.35 -7.74 -0.80
N SER A 80 15.05 -8.78 0.00
CA SER A 80 15.69 -10.09 -0.03
C SER A 80 14.67 -11.20 0.27
N ASP A 81 15.07 -12.45 0.28
CA ASP A 81 14.17 -13.59 0.52
C ASP A 81 13.53 -13.58 1.92
N VAL A 82 14.16 -12.92 2.87
CA VAL A 82 13.65 -12.74 4.24
C VAL A 82 13.49 -11.27 4.58
N TRP A 83 12.69 -10.95 5.60
CA TRP A 83 12.65 -9.61 6.17
C TRP A 83 14.02 -9.27 6.77
N GLY A 84 14.61 -8.20 6.27
CA GLY A 84 15.89 -7.66 6.73
C GLY A 84 15.72 -6.26 7.31
N GLN A 85 16.85 -5.55 7.42
CA GLN A 85 16.87 -4.19 7.94
C GLN A 85 16.31 -3.16 6.95
N GLU A 86 16.16 -3.52 5.69
CA GLU A 86 15.71 -2.65 4.61
C GLU A 86 14.49 -3.20 3.91
N ALA A 87 13.60 -2.33 3.54
CA ALA A 87 12.38 -2.65 2.78
C ALA A 87 12.01 -1.49 1.85
N GLU A 88 11.16 -1.77 0.87
CA GLU A 88 10.64 -0.78 -0.06
C GLU A 88 9.13 -0.63 0.10
N ALA A 89 8.65 0.61 0.01
CA ALA A 89 7.24 0.95 -0.01
C ALA A 89 6.81 1.50 -1.38
N ALA A 90 5.65 1.07 -1.86
CA ALA A 90 5.08 1.55 -3.09
C ALA A 90 3.59 1.86 -2.93
N PHE A 91 3.09 2.90 -3.63
CA PHE A 91 1.75 3.44 -3.41
C PHE A 91 1.02 3.69 -4.71
N SER A 92 -0.28 3.45 -4.72
CA SER A 92 -1.17 3.81 -5.82
C SER A 92 -2.53 4.25 -5.29
N VAL A 93 -3.09 5.32 -5.85
CA VAL A 93 -4.42 5.83 -5.50
C VAL A 93 -5.15 6.20 -6.78
N GLU A 94 -6.33 5.63 -7.02
CA GLU A 94 -7.19 5.99 -8.15
C GLU A 94 -7.52 7.50 -8.09
N LYS A 95 -7.54 8.18 -9.24
CA LYS A 95 -7.62 9.63 -9.34
C LYS A 95 -8.78 10.24 -8.54
N ALA A 96 -9.95 9.59 -8.55
CA ALA A 96 -11.13 10.07 -7.81
C ALA A 96 -10.96 10.01 -6.28
N TYR A 97 -9.97 9.26 -5.79
CA TYR A 97 -9.72 9.05 -4.35
C TYR A 97 -8.48 9.80 -3.85
N GLN A 98 -7.79 10.52 -4.73
CA GLN A 98 -6.65 11.35 -4.35
C GLN A 98 -7.11 12.57 -3.52
N ASP A 99 -6.16 13.17 -2.82
CA ASP A 99 -6.35 14.39 -1.99
C ASP A 99 -7.31 14.25 -0.80
N ASN A 100 -7.71 13.01 -0.46
CA ASN A 100 -8.60 12.68 0.66
C ASN A 100 -7.87 12.06 1.88
N GLY A 101 -6.55 12.20 1.96
CA GLY A 101 -5.75 11.67 3.08
C GLY A 101 -5.44 10.17 3.01
N ILE A 102 -6.06 9.41 2.08
CA ILE A 102 -5.91 7.95 1.96
C ILE A 102 -4.45 7.54 1.81
N GLY A 103 -3.69 8.21 0.95
CA GLY A 103 -2.27 7.91 0.75
C GLY A 103 -1.43 8.10 2.03
N SER A 104 -1.73 9.13 2.83
CA SER A 104 -1.04 9.36 4.10
C SER A 104 -1.38 8.31 5.16
N GLU A 105 -2.65 7.88 5.22
CA GLU A 105 -3.07 6.80 6.12
C GLU A 105 -2.42 5.46 5.73
N LEU A 106 -2.39 5.15 4.44
CA LEU A 106 -1.70 3.97 3.91
C LEU A 106 -0.20 3.99 4.24
N MET A 107 0.46 5.16 4.14
CA MET A 107 1.85 5.33 4.54
C MET A 107 2.06 4.99 6.02
N GLY A 108 1.21 5.50 6.91
CA GLY A 108 1.28 5.17 8.34
C GLY A 108 1.14 3.66 8.61
N ARG A 109 0.28 2.95 7.84
CA ARG A 109 0.13 1.49 7.93
C ARG A 109 1.40 0.76 7.51
N VAL A 110 1.99 1.17 6.40
CA VAL A 110 3.23 0.58 5.88
C VAL A 110 4.39 0.81 6.83
N ILE A 111 4.55 2.02 7.37
CA ILE A 111 5.61 2.33 8.36
C ILE A 111 5.46 1.45 9.60
N ARG A 112 4.24 1.30 10.14
CA ARG A 112 3.99 0.42 11.28
C ARG A 112 4.30 -1.05 10.95
N ALA A 113 3.90 -1.52 9.79
CA ALA A 113 4.18 -2.89 9.35
C ALA A 113 5.69 -3.13 9.16
N ALA A 114 6.43 -2.16 8.64
CA ALA A 114 7.89 -2.19 8.52
C ALA A 114 8.54 -2.26 9.90
N ARG A 115 8.15 -1.37 10.82
CA ARG A 115 8.57 -1.35 12.22
C ARG A 115 8.41 -2.70 12.91
N ASN A 116 7.22 -3.31 12.81
CA ASN A 116 6.91 -4.58 13.48
C ASN A 116 7.68 -5.79 12.90
N ARG A 117 8.28 -5.62 11.71
CA ARG A 117 9.17 -6.60 11.05
C ARG A 117 10.66 -6.33 11.27
N GLY A 118 10.99 -5.34 12.12
CA GLY A 118 12.37 -4.97 12.42
C GLY A 118 13.08 -4.23 11.29
N VAL A 119 12.34 -3.68 10.33
CA VAL A 119 12.91 -2.83 9.26
C VAL A 119 13.43 -1.54 9.89
N GLN A 120 14.68 -1.22 9.62
CA GLN A 120 15.36 -0.02 10.11
C GLN A 120 15.37 1.11 9.09
N ARG A 121 15.29 0.77 7.79
CA ARG A 121 15.24 1.72 6.68
C ARG A 121 14.14 1.32 5.71
N LEU A 122 13.16 2.20 5.57
CA LEU A 122 12.08 2.04 4.62
C LEU A 122 12.29 3.03 3.47
N TYR A 123 12.53 2.49 2.28
CA TYR A 123 12.72 3.28 1.07
C TYR A 123 11.42 3.42 0.28
N MET A 124 11.31 4.52 -0.44
CA MET A 124 10.30 4.72 -1.47
C MET A 124 10.91 5.54 -2.60
N SER A 125 10.55 5.22 -3.82
CA SER A 125 10.94 6.00 -5.00
C SER A 125 9.71 6.58 -5.68
N CYS A 126 9.83 7.79 -6.19
CA CYS A 126 8.82 8.41 -7.03
C CYS A 126 9.45 9.36 -8.05
N LEU A 127 8.76 9.60 -9.15
CA LEU A 127 9.17 10.62 -10.12
C LEU A 127 9.28 12.01 -9.47
N ALA A 128 10.26 12.81 -9.87
CA ALA A 128 10.48 14.15 -9.32
C ALA A 128 9.27 15.09 -9.48
N GLU A 129 8.39 14.83 -10.44
CA GLU A 129 7.14 15.57 -10.64
C GLU A 129 5.99 15.10 -9.73
N ASN A 130 6.11 13.93 -9.05
CA ASN A 130 5.11 13.42 -8.13
C ASN A 130 5.13 14.17 -6.80
N ARG A 131 4.70 15.44 -6.84
CA ARG A 131 4.69 16.34 -5.66
C ARG A 131 3.79 15.82 -4.53
N LYS A 132 2.69 15.13 -4.89
CA LYS A 132 1.77 14.55 -3.91
C LYS A 132 2.48 13.51 -3.04
N MET A 133 3.21 12.58 -3.68
CA MET A 133 3.97 11.56 -2.95
C MET A 133 5.06 12.16 -2.07
N GLN A 134 5.80 13.16 -2.58
CA GLN A 134 6.81 13.88 -1.79
C GLN A 134 6.20 14.60 -0.57
N THR A 135 5.00 15.17 -0.72
CA THR A 135 4.29 15.81 0.40
C THR A 135 3.89 14.80 1.46
N ILE A 136 3.38 13.63 1.06
CA ILE A 136 3.06 12.54 1.97
C ILE A 136 4.32 12.05 2.68
N ALA A 137 5.41 11.82 1.94
CA ALA A 137 6.67 11.35 2.51
C ALA A 137 7.23 12.33 3.57
N ARG A 138 7.24 13.65 3.28
CA ARG A 138 7.66 14.67 4.26
C ARG A 138 6.77 14.71 5.50
N LYS A 139 5.47 14.51 5.36
CA LYS A 139 4.53 14.43 6.50
C LYS A 139 4.86 13.27 7.45
N HIS A 140 5.50 12.23 6.93
CA HIS A 140 5.97 11.07 7.68
C HIS A 140 7.50 11.09 7.90
N GLU A 141 8.10 12.28 7.90
CA GLU A 141 9.49 12.53 8.27
C GLU A 141 10.53 11.84 7.38
N ALA A 142 10.17 11.57 6.11
CA ALA A 142 11.11 11.01 5.15
C ALA A 142 12.22 12.02 4.79
N ASP A 143 13.47 11.57 4.81
CA ASP A 143 14.59 12.27 4.14
C ASP A 143 14.48 12.06 2.63
N LEU A 144 14.37 13.16 1.86
CA LEU A 144 14.17 13.11 0.42
C LEU A 144 15.45 13.52 -0.32
N ARG A 145 15.94 12.62 -1.18
CA ARG A 145 17.09 12.86 -2.06
C ARG A 145 16.64 12.84 -3.52
N PHE A 146 17.14 13.78 -4.28
CA PHE A 146 16.83 13.92 -5.71
C PHE A 146 17.97 13.29 -6.53
N GLU A 147 17.64 12.27 -7.31
CA GLU A 147 18.59 11.51 -8.10
C GLU A 147 18.03 11.23 -9.50
N TYR A 148 18.71 11.71 -10.54
CA TYR A 148 18.43 11.37 -11.96
C TYR A 148 16.95 11.45 -12.41
N GLY A 149 16.20 12.44 -11.90
CA GLY A 149 14.79 12.62 -12.27
C GLY A 149 13.79 11.90 -11.37
N GLU A 150 14.29 11.20 -10.36
CA GLU A 150 13.51 10.55 -9.30
C GLU A 150 13.77 11.20 -7.94
N VAL A 151 12.92 10.92 -7.00
CA VAL A 151 13.07 11.27 -5.58
C VAL A 151 13.03 9.97 -4.80
N VAL A 152 14.12 9.69 -4.11
CA VAL A 152 14.21 8.59 -3.15
C VAL A 152 13.93 9.16 -1.77
N GLY A 153 12.93 8.62 -1.09
CA GLY A 153 12.61 8.92 0.30
C GLY A 153 13.09 7.79 1.21
N GLU A 154 13.75 8.14 2.30
CA GLU A 154 14.15 7.22 3.36
C GLU A 154 13.41 7.57 4.65
N ILE A 155 12.74 6.59 5.25
CA ILE A 155 12.11 6.69 6.56
C ILE A 155 12.82 5.71 7.50
N LEU A 156 13.11 6.16 8.71
CA LEU A 156 13.68 5.34 9.78
C LEU A 156 12.56 4.95 10.75
N PRO A 157 11.92 3.77 10.59
CA PRO A 157 10.88 3.35 11.51
C PRO A 157 11.44 3.20 12.93
N GLU A 158 10.68 3.62 13.93
CA GLU A 158 11.04 3.36 15.32
C GLU A 158 11.12 1.85 15.60
N ASN A 159 11.72 1.48 16.73
CA ASN A 159 11.73 0.07 17.16
C ASN A 159 10.30 -0.45 17.43
N PRO A 160 10.04 -1.73 17.14
CA PRO A 160 8.74 -2.33 17.44
C PRO A 160 8.46 -2.25 18.94
N ASN A 161 7.21 -2.00 19.29
CA ASN A 161 6.77 -2.04 20.68
C ASN A 161 5.47 -2.85 20.79
N TYR A 162 5.12 -3.22 22.02
CA TYR A 162 3.93 -4.02 22.32
C TYR A 162 2.66 -3.43 21.68
N PHE A 163 2.45 -2.12 21.79
CA PHE A 163 1.25 -1.46 21.26
C PHE A 163 1.20 -1.47 19.73
N SER A 164 2.35 -1.32 19.04
CA SER A 164 2.38 -1.36 17.58
C SER A 164 2.05 -2.75 17.04
N VAL A 165 2.57 -3.79 17.69
CA VAL A 165 2.31 -5.18 17.31
C VAL A 165 0.85 -5.56 17.58
N MET A 166 0.33 -5.22 18.77
CA MET A 166 -1.07 -5.49 19.12
C MET A 166 -2.05 -4.75 18.20
N ALA A 167 -1.74 -3.51 17.83
CA ALA A 167 -2.58 -2.74 16.91
C ALA A 167 -2.64 -3.39 15.53
N GLU A 168 -1.50 -3.82 14.97
CA GLU A 168 -1.45 -4.53 13.68
C GLU A 168 -2.24 -5.85 13.75
N GLU A 169 -2.02 -6.66 14.78
CA GLU A 169 -2.70 -7.94 14.98
C GLU A 169 -4.22 -7.78 15.08
N PHE A 170 -4.68 -6.78 15.83
CA PHE A 170 -6.12 -6.51 15.98
C PHE A 170 -6.75 -6.09 14.65
N GLU A 171 -6.08 -5.20 13.92
CA GLU A 171 -6.54 -4.76 12.59
C GLU A 171 -6.54 -5.90 11.57
N ASP A 172 -5.52 -6.77 11.60
CA ASP A 172 -5.43 -7.94 10.73
C ASP A 172 -6.57 -8.93 11.00
N ARG A 173 -6.93 -9.17 12.27
CA ARG A 173 -8.09 -10.02 12.63
C ARG A 173 -9.41 -9.46 12.11
N ILE A 174 -9.67 -8.17 12.31
CA ILE A 174 -10.86 -7.52 11.76
C ILE A 174 -10.85 -7.57 10.24
N GLY A 175 -9.70 -7.28 9.62
CA GLY A 175 -9.52 -7.34 8.17
C GLY A 175 -9.80 -8.72 7.59
N PHE A 176 -9.36 -9.78 8.29
CA PHE A 176 -9.62 -11.15 7.90
C PHE A 176 -11.12 -11.49 7.94
N MET A 177 -11.80 -11.15 9.02
CA MET A 177 -13.25 -11.36 9.13
C MET A 177 -14.00 -10.66 7.99
N MET A 178 -13.61 -9.44 7.64
CA MET A 178 -14.20 -8.72 6.52
C MET A 178 -13.93 -9.39 5.17
N ALA A 179 -12.72 -9.90 4.94
CA ALA A 179 -12.38 -10.60 3.71
C ALA A 179 -13.21 -11.88 3.55
N VAL A 180 -13.45 -12.61 4.63
CA VAL A 180 -14.31 -13.80 4.63
C VAL A 180 -15.76 -13.44 4.30
N LEU A 181 -16.31 -12.38 4.90
CA LEU A 181 -17.66 -11.90 4.60
C LEU A 181 -17.80 -11.45 3.15
N ASP A 182 -16.80 -10.76 2.60
CA ASP A 182 -16.76 -10.37 1.18
C ASP A 182 -16.80 -11.58 0.24
N LEU A 183 -16.02 -12.63 0.56
CA LEU A 183 -16.02 -13.87 -0.22
C LEU A 183 -17.39 -14.56 -0.22
N GLN A 184 -18.07 -14.60 0.93
CA GLN A 184 -19.39 -15.19 1.05
C GLN A 184 -20.45 -14.39 0.25
N SER A 185 -20.39 -13.06 0.34
CA SER A 185 -21.34 -12.20 -0.39
C SER A 185 -21.22 -12.29 -1.91
N ARG A 186 -19.99 -12.52 -2.42
CA ARG A 186 -19.76 -12.74 -3.86
C ARG A 186 -20.31 -14.08 -4.34
N LYS A 187 -20.16 -15.15 -3.55
CA LYS A 187 -20.73 -16.47 -3.88
C LYS A 187 -22.25 -16.44 -3.95
N VAL A 188 -22.91 -15.71 -3.06
CA VAL A 188 -24.38 -15.57 -3.05
C VAL A 188 -24.88 -14.75 -4.25
N LYS A 189 -24.14 -13.78 -4.75
CA LYS A 189 -24.53 -13.00 -5.95
C LYS A 189 -24.25 -13.73 -7.26
N ALA A 190 -23.41 -14.77 -7.25
CA ALA A 190 -23.06 -15.56 -8.44
C ALA A 190 -23.89 -16.85 -8.58
N ALA A 191 -24.74 -17.17 -7.59
CA ALA A 191 -25.70 -18.29 -7.58
C ALA A 191 -27.11 -17.79 -7.88
#